data_3ad461dc1f1680f9f4a275d58066be50
#
_entry.id   3ad461dc1f1680f9f4a275d58066be50
#
_cell.length_a   1.000
_cell.length_b   1.000
_cell.length_c   1.000
_cell.angle_alpha   90.00
_cell.angle_beta   90.00
_cell.angle_gamma   90.00
#
_symmetry.space_group_name_H-M   'P 1'
#
loop_
_entity.id
_entity.type
_entity.pdbx_description
1 polymer ?
#
loop_
_entity_poly.entity_id
_entity_poly.type
_entity_poly.pdbx_seq_one_letter_code
_entity_poly.pdbx_strand_id
1 'polypeptide(L)'
;MKKIILSIIIFFFTNISVFSHLNHYNQLNYIEYELFRNNNLIGFHKYNFLRDGDNLVVESQINFEIKKLNVVLYKYFAKSEEKYKNDNFYSFVSKTKQNKKDKYVKISVNDKDSKIIIDGSSFKGSTSINSIV
;
A
#
# COMPACT_ATOMS: atom_id res chain seq x y z
N MET A 1 -22.20 18.70 38.64
CA MET A 1 -22.18 17.24 38.45
C MET A 1 -22.92 16.80 37.19
N LYS A 2 -24.14 17.26 36.86
CA LYS A 2 -24.89 16.85 35.65
C LYS A 2 -24.14 17.12 34.33
N LYS A 3 -23.40 18.24 34.19
CA LYS A 3 -22.64 18.60 32.99
C LYS A 3 -21.40 17.69 32.76
N ILE A 4 -20.78 17.21 33.83
CA ILE A 4 -19.62 16.30 33.76
C ILE A 4 -20.06 14.90 33.29
N ILE A 5 -21.20 14.42 33.79
CA ILE A 5 -21.78 13.12 33.42
C ILE A 5 -22.16 13.12 31.94
N LEU A 6 -22.75 14.22 31.43
CA LEU A 6 -23.11 14.34 30.01
C LEU A 6 -21.86 14.32 29.11
N SER A 7 -20.75 14.96 29.53
CA SER A 7 -19.49 14.96 28.79
C SER A 7 -18.85 13.56 28.70
N ILE A 8 -18.91 12.77 29.78
CA ILE A 8 -18.42 11.41 29.85
C ILE A 8 -19.24 10.47 28.92
N ILE A 9 -20.57 10.64 28.90
CA ILE A 9 -21.46 9.85 28.03
C ILE A 9 -21.14 10.11 26.57
N ILE A 10 -20.91 11.36 26.15
CA ILE A 10 -20.55 11.69 24.77
C ILE A 10 -19.21 11.04 24.36
N PHE A 11 -18.23 10.95 25.25
CA PHE A 11 -16.93 10.34 24.98
C PHE A 11 -17.00 8.83 24.71
N PHE A 12 -17.96 8.12 25.32
CA PHE A 12 -18.15 6.69 25.11
C PHE A 12 -18.86 6.33 23.80
N PHE A 13 -19.54 7.29 23.13
CA PHE A 13 -20.23 7.04 21.86
C PHE A 13 -19.38 7.37 20.63
N THR A 14 -18.13 7.80 20.77
CA THR A 14 -17.25 8.13 19.63
C THR A 14 -16.32 7.00 19.19
N ASN A 15 -16.61 5.74 19.54
CA ASN A 15 -15.92 4.59 18.94
C ASN A 15 -16.42 4.38 17.50
N ILE A 16 -16.05 5.29 16.61
CA ILE A 16 -16.21 5.09 15.18
C ILE A 16 -15.10 4.14 14.76
N SER A 17 -15.44 2.87 14.54
CA SER A 17 -14.55 1.93 13.89
C SER A 17 -14.23 2.47 12.50
N VAL A 18 -13.01 2.94 12.30
CA VAL A 18 -12.53 3.30 10.97
C VAL A 18 -12.32 2.00 10.21
N PHE A 19 -13.35 1.55 9.51
CA PHE A 19 -13.20 0.50 8.51
C PHE A 19 -12.46 1.13 7.33
N SER A 20 -11.27 0.65 7.05
CA SER A 20 -10.59 0.93 5.79
C SER A 20 -11.39 0.28 4.66
N HIS A 21 -12.25 1.07 4.01
CA HIS A 21 -13.11 0.59 2.94
C HIS A 21 -12.32 0.49 1.63
N LEU A 22 -11.78 -0.68 1.31
CA LEU A 22 -11.40 -1.05 -0.06
C LEU A 22 -12.60 -0.96 -1.03
N ASN A 23 -13.81 -1.04 -0.52
CA ASN A 23 -15.08 -0.92 -1.27
C ASN A 23 -15.27 0.39 -2.03
N HIS A 24 -14.56 1.46 -1.69
CA HIS A 24 -14.67 2.75 -2.39
C HIS A 24 -14.12 2.70 -3.82
N TYR A 25 -13.29 1.72 -4.14
CA TYR A 25 -12.66 1.55 -5.46
C TYR A 25 -13.30 0.45 -6.32
N ASN A 26 -14.47 -0.07 -5.93
CA ASN A 26 -15.12 -1.19 -6.63
C ASN A 26 -15.46 -0.90 -8.11
N GLN A 27 -15.55 0.36 -8.48
CA GLN A 27 -15.82 0.78 -9.86
C GLN A 27 -14.57 1.22 -10.63
N LEU A 28 -13.43 1.36 -9.94
CA LEU A 28 -12.19 1.81 -10.58
C LEU A 28 -11.37 0.61 -11.03
N ASN A 29 -11.04 0.59 -12.33
CA ASN A 29 -10.12 -0.39 -12.90
C ASN A 29 -8.72 0.18 -13.09
N TYR A 30 -8.58 1.50 -13.08
CA TYR A 30 -7.32 2.19 -13.34
C TYR A 30 -7.28 3.56 -12.66
N ILE A 31 -6.14 3.90 -12.10
CA ILE A 31 -5.83 5.23 -11.57
C ILE A 31 -4.42 5.59 -12.02
N GLU A 32 -4.20 6.84 -12.42
CA GLU A 32 -2.89 7.38 -12.73
C GLU A 32 -2.71 8.73 -12.05
N TYR A 33 -1.57 8.91 -11.38
CA TYR A 33 -1.13 10.16 -10.79
C TYR A 33 0.10 10.65 -11.51
N GLU A 34 0.10 11.91 -11.90
CA GLU A 34 1.29 12.63 -12.34
C GLU A 34 2.08 13.11 -11.11
N LEU A 35 3.38 12.92 -11.14
CA LEU A 35 4.28 13.29 -10.06
C LEU A 35 5.00 14.59 -10.41
N PHE A 36 4.80 15.62 -9.60
CA PHE A 36 5.43 16.93 -9.79
C PHE A 36 6.44 17.24 -8.69
N ARG A 37 7.51 17.95 -9.06
CA ARG A 37 8.47 18.55 -8.13
C ARG A 37 8.77 19.96 -8.59
N ASN A 38 8.53 20.97 -7.73
CA ASN A 38 8.70 22.39 -8.08
C ASN A 38 7.99 22.75 -9.40
N ASN A 39 6.73 22.34 -9.57
CA ASN A 39 5.89 22.52 -10.76
C ASN A 39 6.40 21.83 -12.04
N ASN A 40 7.43 21.01 -11.97
CA ASN A 40 7.90 20.23 -13.10
C ASN A 40 7.41 18.78 -12.99
N LEU A 41 6.84 18.25 -14.06
CA LEU A 41 6.47 16.84 -14.16
C LEU A 41 7.75 16.00 -14.12
N ILE A 42 7.83 15.08 -13.15
CA ILE A 42 8.99 14.21 -12.98
C ILE A 42 8.68 12.74 -13.28
N GLY A 43 7.42 12.35 -13.34
CA GLY A 43 7.02 10.96 -13.58
C GLY A 43 5.55 10.71 -13.30
N PHE A 44 5.23 9.43 -13.09
CA PHE A 44 3.86 8.95 -12.84
C PHE A 44 3.81 7.81 -11.83
N HIS A 45 2.61 7.61 -11.25
CA HIS A 45 2.25 6.44 -10.46
C HIS A 45 0.91 5.90 -10.94
N LYS A 46 0.89 4.63 -11.38
CA LYS A 46 -0.28 3.96 -11.98
C LYS A 46 -0.72 2.80 -11.11
N TYR A 47 -2.03 2.55 -11.09
CA TYR A 47 -2.65 1.40 -10.45
C TYR A 47 -3.65 0.76 -11.40
N ASN A 48 -3.59 -0.56 -11.53
CA ASN A 48 -4.60 -1.39 -12.17
C ASN A 48 -5.27 -2.27 -11.11
N PHE A 49 -6.59 -2.33 -11.13
CA PHE A 49 -7.40 -3.15 -10.23
C PHE A 49 -8.06 -4.25 -11.04
N LEU A 50 -7.57 -5.48 -10.89
CA LEU A 50 -8.06 -6.66 -11.59
C LEU A 50 -8.91 -7.47 -10.62
N ARG A 51 -10.21 -7.65 -10.95
CA ARG A 51 -11.18 -8.37 -10.11
C ARG A 51 -11.68 -9.60 -10.81
N ASP A 52 -11.71 -10.72 -10.07
CA ASP A 52 -12.28 -11.98 -10.52
C ASP A 52 -12.97 -12.65 -9.33
N GLY A 53 -14.29 -12.53 -9.28
CA GLY A 53 -15.11 -12.95 -8.13
C GLY A 53 -14.63 -12.28 -6.85
N ASP A 54 -14.26 -13.09 -5.85
CA ASP A 54 -13.80 -12.62 -4.54
C ASP A 54 -12.30 -12.28 -4.51
N ASN A 55 -11.63 -12.34 -5.66
CA ASN A 55 -10.21 -12.03 -5.77
C ASN A 55 -10.02 -10.61 -6.31
N LEU A 56 -9.12 -9.86 -5.68
CA LEU A 56 -8.63 -8.57 -6.16
C LEU A 56 -7.12 -8.62 -6.30
N VAL A 57 -6.61 -8.27 -7.47
CA VAL A 57 -5.19 -8.03 -7.71
C VAL A 57 -5.00 -6.54 -7.99
N VAL A 58 -4.15 -5.90 -7.22
CA VAL A 58 -3.76 -4.50 -7.42
C VAL A 58 -2.33 -4.48 -7.94
N GLU A 59 -2.18 -4.11 -9.20
CA GLU A 59 -0.87 -3.86 -9.79
C GLU A 59 -0.54 -2.38 -9.67
N SER A 60 0.67 -2.06 -9.23
CA SER A 60 1.16 -0.69 -9.15
C SER A 60 2.46 -0.53 -9.93
N GLN A 61 2.61 0.60 -10.59
CA GLN A 61 3.85 0.99 -11.24
C GLN A 61 4.14 2.46 -10.97
N ILE A 62 5.28 2.75 -10.36
CA ILE A 62 5.80 4.10 -10.19
C ILE A 62 7.09 4.28 -10.97
N ASN A 63 7.21 5.40 -11.67
CA ASN A 63 8.42 5.76 -12.40
C ASN A 63 8.62 7.27 -12.33
N PHE A 64 9.78 7.70 -11.85
CA PHE A 64 10.13 9.11 -11.89
C PHE A 64 11.65 9.35 -11.98
N GLU A 65 12.01 10.51 -12.51
CA GLU A 65 13.39 10.97 -12.60
C GLU A 65 13.52 12.40 -12.06
N ILE A 66 14.55 12.63 -11.26
CA ILE A 66 14.93 13.97 -10.79
C ILE A 66 16.16 14.40 -11.57
N LYS A 67 16.04 15.52 -12.29
CA LYS A 67 17.09 16.10 -13.12
C LYS A 67 17.48 17.49 -12.58
N LYS A 68 18.73 17.86 -12.78
CA LYS A 68 19.25 19.22 -12.60
C LYS A 68 20.19 19.53 -13.78
N LEU A 69 19.96 20.63 -14.48
CA LEU A 69 20.70 21.02 -15.68
C LEU A 69 20.82 19.87 -16.71
N ASN A 70 19.70 19.18 -16.99
CA ASN A 70 19.59 18.01 -17.87
C ASN A 70 20.36 16.76 -17.43
N VAL A 71 21.00 16.78 -16.25
CA VAL A 71 21.66 15.62 -15.67
C VAL A 71 20.70 14.87 -14.76
N VAL A 72 20.54 13.56 -14.94
CA VAL A 72 19.72 12.70 -14.07
C VAL A 72 20.47 12.51 -12.76
N LEU A 73 19.93 13.05 -11.68
CA LEU A 73 20.47 12.92 -10.33
C LEU A 73 19.91 11.70 -9.61
N TYR A 74 18.63 11.37 -9.91
CA TYR A 74 17.94 10.27 -9.25
C TYR A 74 16.91 9.67 -10.20
N LYS A 75 16.89 8.34 -10.27
CA LYS A 75 15.90 7.56 -11.03
C LYS A 75 15.31 6.49 -10.15
N TYR A 76 14.00 6.42 -10.15
CA TYR A 76 13.24 5.45 -9.38
C TYR A 76 12.21 4.77 -10.28
N PHE A 77 12.21 3.45 -10.23
CA PHE A 77 11.20 2.62 -10.87
C PHE A 77 10.82 1.50 -9.90
N ALA A 78 9.53 1.31 -9.69
CA ALA A 78 9.03 0.14 -8.97
C ALA A 78 7.79 -0.41 -9.64
N LYS A 79 7.65 -1.74 -9.57
CA LYS A 79 6.41 -2.47 -9.85
C LYS A 79 6.06 -3.29 -8.64
N SER A 80 4.77 -3.31 -8.27
CA SER A 80 4.25 -4.17 -7.23
C SER A 80 2.96 -4.83 -7.65
N GLU A 81 2.69 -5.97 -7.03
CA GLU A 81 1.45 -6.72 -7.13
C GLU A 81 0.99 -7.05 -5.71
N GLU A 82 -0.24 -6.64 -5.37
CA GLU A 82 -0.92 -7.00 -4.13
C GLU A 82 -2.09 -7.90 -4.47
N LYS A 83 -2.27 -8.97 -3.70
CA LYS A 83 -3.41 -9.90 -3.85
C LYS A 83 -4.25 -9.92 -2.59
N TYR A 84 -5.54 -9.87 -2.82
CA TYR A 84 -6.57 -9.98 -1.79
C TYR A 84 -7.53 -11.12 -2.16
N LYS A 85 -8.01 -11.85 -1.17
CA LYS A 85 -9.02 -12.91 -1.30
C LYS A 85 -10.08 -12.72 -0.23
N ASN A 86 -11.36 -12.63 -0.62
CA ASN A 86 -12.46 -12.29 0.29
C ASN A 86 -12.13 -11.04 1.13
N ASP A 87 -11.67 -9.96 0.48
CA ASP A 87 -11.24 -8.69 1.08
C ASP A 87 -10.06 -8.80 2.08
N ASN A 88 -9.49 -9.98 2.27
CA ASN A 88 -8.32 -10.19 3.12
C ASN A 88 -7.03 -10.13 2.31
N PHE A 89 -6.02 -9.45 2.85
CA PHE A 89 -4.68 -9.42 2.26
C PHE A 89 -4.10 -10.84 2.20
N TYR A 90 -3.59 -11.21 1.02
CA TYR A 90 -3.02 -12.53 0.77
C TYR A 90 -1.51 -12.48 0.48
N SER A 91 -1.07 -11.59 -0.40
CA SER A 91 0.34 -11.46 -0.73
C SER A 91 0.68 -10.10 -1.33
N PHE A 92 1.95 -9.72 -1.22
CA PHE A 92 2.56 -8.56 -1.86
C PHE A 92 3.91 -8.93 -2.45
N VAL A 93 4.16 -8.50 -3.67
CA VAL A 93 5.47 -8.61 -4.30
C VAL A 93 5.84 -7.27 -4.90
N SER A 94 7.04 -6.77 -4.58
CA SER A 94 7.55 -5.55 -5.18
C SER A 94 8.97 -5.75 -5.71
N LYS A 95 9.25 -5.17 -6.87
CA LYS A 95 10.59 -5.02 -7.45
C LYS A 95 10.85 -3.56 -7.69
N THR A 96 11.96 -3.07 -7.16
CA THR A 96 12.33 -1.64 -7.21
C THR A 96 13.72 -1.52 -7.82
N LYS A 97 13.87 -0.57 -8.74
CA LYS A 97 15.16 -0.13 -9.26
C LYS A 97 15.39 1.33 -8.84
N GLN A 98 16.32 1.54 -7.93
CA GLN A 98 16.70 2.85 -7.41
C GLN A 98 18.08 3.20 -7.94
N ASN A 99 18.16 4.10 -8.90
CA ASN A 99 19.38 4.34 -9.69
C ASN A 99 19.85 3.01 -10.33
N LYS A 100 21.00 2.49 -9.88
CA LYS A 100 21.61 1.23 -10.35
C LYS A 100 21.39 0.05 -9.39
N LYS A 101 20.62 0.24 -8.29
CA LYS A 101 20.40 -0.78 -7.26
C LYS A 101 19.04 -1.42 -7.45
N ASP A 102 19.01 -2.73 -7.58
CA ASP A 102 17.79 -3.52 -7.58
C ASP A 102 17.47 -3.96 -6.15
N LYS A 103 16.19 -3.86 -5.79
CA LYS A 103 15.64 -4.28 -4.50
C LYS A 103 14.34 -5.04 -4.73
N TYR A 104 14.00 -5.92 -3.81
CA TYR A 104 12.72 -6.61 -3.80
C TYR A 104 12.15 -6.74 -2.39
N VAL A 105 10.84 -6.92 -2.33
CA VAL A 105 10.10 -7.31 -1.13
C VAL A 105 9.04 -8.31 -1.55
N LYS A 106 8.90 -9.40 -0.79
CA LYS A 106 7.82 -10.38 -0.88
C LYS A 106 7.20 -10.50 0.48
N ILE A 107 5.89 -10.41 0.55
CA ILE A 107 5.10 -10.61 1.75
C ILE A 107 4.05 -11.66 1.43
N SER A 108 3.89 -12.65 2.27
CA SER A 108 2.85 -13.67 2.13
C SER A 108 2.24 -14.01 3.48
N VAL A 109 0.95 -14.33 3.47
CA VAL A 109 0.24 -14.85 4.63
C VAL A 109 0.41 -16.37 4.66
N ASN A 110 0.80 -16.91 5.81
CA ASN A 110 0.75 -18.33 6.07
C ASN A 110 -0.53 -18.65 6.85
N ASP A 111 -1.51 -19.20 6.15
CA ASP A 111 -2.84 -19.49 6.71
C ASP A 111 -2.78 -20.51 7.86
N LYS A 112 -1.76 -21.39 7.89
CA LYS A 112 -1.64 -22.44 8.94
C LYS A 112 -1.28 -21.86 10.30
N ASP A 113 -0.43 -20.85 10.32
CA ASP A 113 0.15 -20.28 11.54
C ASP A 113 -0.36 -18.87 11.83
N SER A 114 -1.24 -18.32 10.98
CA SER A 114 -1.67 -16.92 11.02
C SER A 114 -0.50 -15.96 11.12
N LYS A 115 0.53 -16.20 10.31
CA LYS A 115 1.76 -15.41 10.27
C LYS A 115 1.93 -14.71 8.94
N ILE A 116 2.51 -13.54 8.99
CA ILE A 116 3.02 -12.83 7.83
C ILE A 116 4.50 -13.14 7.69
N ILE A 117 4.90 -13.62 6.52
CA ILE A 117 6.29 -13.90 6.17
C ILE A 117 6.77 -12.77 5.25
N ILE A 118 7.91 -12.18 5.60
CA ILE A 118 8.52 -11.10 4.84
C ILE A 118 9.90 -11.57 4.36
N ASP A 119 10.14 -11.49 3.04
CA ASP A 119 11.43 -11.74 2.40
C ASP A 119 11.77 -10.54 1.51
N GLY A 120 12.81 -9.83 1.84
CA GLY A 120 13.21 -8.63 1.12
C GLY A 120 14.71 -8.39 1.12
N SER A 121 15.16 -7.51 0.25
CA SER A 121 16.58 -7.15 0.10
C SER A 121 17.22 -6.59 1.36
N SER A 122 16.41 -6.01 2.26
CA SER A 122 16.93 -5.34 3.47
C SER A 122 16.41 -5.98 4.77
N PHE A 123 15.44 -6.89 4.68
CA PHE A 123 14.82 -7.51 5.85
C PHE A 123 14.22 -8.87 5.49
N LYS A 124 14.42 -9.86 6.38
CA LYS A 124 13.75 -11.17 6.34
C LYS A 124 13.24 -11.51 7.71
N GLY A 125 11.99 -11.94 7.81
CA GLY A 125 11.39 -12.28 9.10
C GLY A 125 9.94 -12.73 8.99
N SER A 126 9.34 -13.00 10.13
CA SER A 126 7.91 -13.29 10.24
C SER A 126 7.34 -12.63 11.49
N THR A 127 6.06 -12.29 11.44
CA THR A 127 5.29 -11.77 12.58
C THR A 127 3.90 -12.36 12.61
N SER A 128 3.28 -12.45 13.78
CA SER A 128 1.89 -12.90 13.89
C SER A 128 0.94 -11.80 13.39
N ILE A 129 -0.17 -12.18 12.76
CA ILE A 129 -1.19 -11.23 12.26
C ILE A 129 -1.77 -10.41 13.44
N ASN A 130 -1.90 -11.03 14.62
CA ASN A 130 -2.47 -10.40 15.81
C ASN A 130 -1.59 -9.28 16.41
N SER A 131 -0.35 -9.09 15.95
CA SER A 131 0.55 -8.03 16.43
C SER A 131 0.50 -6.75 15.57
N ILE A 132 -0.38 -6.68 14.59
CA ILE A 132 -0.47 -5.57 13.61
C ILE A 132 -1.73 -4.72 13.86
N VAL A 133 -2.55 -5.05 14.87
CA VAL A 133 -3.77 -4.30 15.26
C VAL A 133 -3.46 -3.34 16.39
#